data_21128f74adbbbb61a83d7d1bb1c9f520
#
_entry.id   21128f74adbbbb61a83d7d1bb1c9f520
#
_cell.length_a   1.000
_cell.length_b   1.000
_cell.length_c   1.000
_cell.angle_alpha   90.00
_cell.angle_beta   90.00
_cell.angle_gamma   90.00
#
_symmetry.space_group_name_H-M   'P 1'
#
loop_
_entity.id
_entity.type
_entity.pdbx_description
1 polymer ?
#
loop_
_entity_poly.entity_id
_entity_poly.type
_entity_poly.pdbx_seq_one_letter_code
_entity_poly.pdbx_strand_id
1 'polypeptide(L)'
;INNRFQIRNDYIEVISPDVFKRYPSALLEIFVLMAQNPKIQSIRASTVRLLRDNRRLIDEEYRNDIRNVTLFIELLRSPHKMTLQIRRMARYGILGRYLPEFEQITGQMQHDLFHIYTVDAHTLQVVENMRLFRLADAAEKYPVAAHIHKNLPKVELLYIAGLYHDIAKGRGGDHSALGMKDAEDFCVRHRLSSWDTKLVVWLVSKHLFMS
;
A
#
# COMPACT_ATOMS: atom_id res chain seq x y z
N ILE A 1 -13.71 19.32 -2.25
CA ILE A 1 -14.11 17.90 -2.39
C ILE A 1 -15.07 17.54 -1.25
N ASN A 2 -14.69 17.84 -0.02
CA ASN A 2 -15.48 17.63 1.18
C ASN A 2 -15.12 18.68 2.26
N ASN A 3 -15.59 18.50 3.49
CA ASN A 3 -15.31 19.43 4.61
C ASN A 3 -13.90 19.32 5.20
N ARG A 4 -13.00 18.56 4.60
CA ARG A 4 -11.59 18.37 5.03
C ARG A 4 -10.61 18.83 3.96
N PHE A 5 -10.96 18.65 2.68
CA PHE A 5 -10.06 18.88 1.56
C PHE A 5 -10.69 19.72 0.46
N GLN A 6 -9.88 20.56 -0.16
CA GLN A 6 -10.21 21.28 -1.38
C GLN A 6 -9.15 21.05 -2.46
N ILE A 7 -9.52 21.33 -3.72
CA ILE A 7 -8.60 21.33 -4.85
C ILE A 7 -8.36 22.77 -5.27
N ARG A 8 -7.10 23.13 -5.45
CA ARG A 8 -6.69 24.42 -5.96
C ARG A 8 -5.57 24.21 -6.99
N ASN A 9 -5.81 24.61 -8.24
CA ASN A 9 -4.87 24.43 -9.36
C ASN A 9 -4.40 22.96 -9.48
N ASP A 10 -5.35 22.00 -9.48
CA ASP A 10 -5.11 20.55 -9.55
C ASP A 10 -4.34 19.92 -8.37
N TYR A 11 -4.08 20.70 -7.31
CA TYR A 11 -3.46 20.22 -6.08
C TYR A 11 -4.50 20.06 -4.97
N ILE A 12 -4.46 18.93 -4.27
CA ILE A 12 -5.26 18.75 -3.08
C ILE A 12 -4.59 19.41 -1.87
N GLU A 13 -5.37 20.09 -1.06
CA GLU A 13 -4.91 20.70 0.19
C GLU A 13 -5.98 20.59 1.28
N VAL A 14 -5.54 20.61 2.54
CA VAL A 14 -6.45 20.72 3.69
C VAL A 14 -7.09 22.09 3.72
N ILE A 15 -8.37 22.16 4.15
CA ILE A 15 -9.08 23.42 4.32
C ILE A 15 -8.64 24.19 5.57
N SER A 16 -8.03 23.51 6.57
CA SER A 16 -7.53 24.08 7.81
C SER A 16 -6.30 23.29 8.29
N PRO A 17 -5.32 23.94 8.96
CA PRO A 17 -4.11 23.29 9.45
C PRO A 17 -4.35 22.20 10.50
N ASP A 18 -5.48 22.20 11.18
CA ASP A 18 -5.84 21.27 12.24
C ASP A 18 -6.68 20.08 11.76
N VAL A 19 -6.92 19.95 10.44
CA VAL A 19 -7.75 18.88 9.85
C VAL A 19 -7.30 17.49 10.32
N PHE A 20 -6.00 17.18 10.30
CA PHE A 20 -5.52 15.87 10.70
C PHE A 20 -5.65 15.59 12.20
N LYS A 21 -5.61 16.62 13.04
CA LYS A 21 -5.84 16.48 14.49
C LYS A 21 -7.31 16.25 14.80
N ARG A 22 -8.22 16.93 14.09
CA ARG A 22 -9.67 16.77 14.27
C ARG A 22 -10.20 15.50 13.63
N TYR A 23 -9.61 15.11 12.51
CA TYR A 23 -10.04 13.97 11.69
C TYR A 23 -8.81 13.11 11.32
N PRO A 24 -8.29 12.29 12.25
CA PRO A 24 -7.08 11.50 11.99
C PRO A 24 -7.18 10.63 10.74
N SER A 25 -8.35 10.05 10.43
CA SER A 25 -8.58 9.26 9.21
C SER A 25 -8.29 10.02 7.91
N ALA A 26 -8.27 11.36 7.94
CA ALA A 26 -7.87 12.20 6.81
C ALA A 26 -6.41 11.94 6.36
N LEU A 27 -5.55 11.37 7.24
CA LEU A 27 -4.18 10.96 6.89
C LEU A 27 -4.14 9.86 5.82
N LEU A 28 -5.14 8.98 5.76
CA LEU A 28 -5.30 7.99 4.69
C LEU A 28 -6.24 8.46 3.58
N GLU A 29 -7.32 9.16 3.95
CA GLU A 29 -8.34 9.61 3.02
C GLU A 29 -7.77 10.43 1.86
N ILE A 30 -6.79 11.29 2.11
CA ILE A 30 -6.17 12.12 1.06
C ILE A 30 -5.59 11.29 -0.07
N PHE A 31 -4.99 10.12 0.22
CA PHE A 31 -4.42 9.22 -0.78
C PHE A 31 -5.50 8.48 -1.56
N VAL A 32 -6.60 8.10 -0.89
CA VAL A 32 -7.77 7.51 -1.54
C VAL A 32 -8.38 8.49 -2.54
N LEU A 33 -8.61 9.74 -2.11
CA LEU A 33 -9.15 10.80 -2.97
C LEU A 33 -8.28 11.02 -4.21
N MET A 34 -6.96 10.98 -4.06
CA MET A 34 -6.03 11.12 -5.17
C MET A 34 -6.00 9.90 -6.09
N ALA A 35 -6.19 8.70 -5.53
CA ALA A 35 -6.21 7.46 -6.31
C ALA A 35 -7.52 7.27 -7.06
N GLN A 36 -8.60 7.88 -6.60
CA GLN A 36 -9.92 7.84 -7.23
C GLN A 36 -10.14 9.00 -8.21
N ASN A 37 -9.38 10.10 -8.09
CA ASN A 37 -9.56 11.27 -8.93
C ASN A 37 -8.30 11.55 -9.79
N PRO A 38 -8.32 11.18 -11.08
CA PRO A 38 -7.17 11.33 -11.97
C PRO A 38 -6.79 12.80 -12.24
N LYS A 39 -7.70 13.76 -12.03
CA LYS A 39 -7.43 15.19 -12.21
C LYS A 39 -6.54 15.77 -11.13
N ILE A 40 -6.53 15.17 -9.92
CA ILE A 40 -5.64 15.62 -8.85
C ILE A 40 -4.20 15.20 -9.18
N GLN A 41 -3.34 16.18 -9.40
CA GLN A 41 -1.96 15.92 -9.80
C GLN A 41 -1.05 15.63 -8.59
N SER A 42 -1.18 16.44 -7.53
CA SER A 42 -0.30 16.29 -6.36
C SER A 42 -0.94 16.87 -5.09
N ILE A 43 -0.23 16.74 -3.97
CA ILE A 43 -0.56 17.34 -2.67
C ILE A 43 0.22 18.64 -2.54
N ARG A 44 -0.42 19.71 -2.07
CA ARG A 44 0.25 20.98 -1.82
C ARG A 44 1.33 20.81 -0.74
N ALA A 45 2.46 21.47 -0.92
CA ALA A 45 3.62 21.33 -0.03
C ALA A 45 3.31 21.63 1.45
N SER A 46 2.43 22.60 1.74
CA SER A 46 1.95 22.88 3.10
C SER A 46 1.22 21.69 3.71
N THR A 47 0.36 21.03 2.94
CA THR A 47 -0.38 19.84 3.37
C THR A 47 0.56 18.63 3.54
N VAL A 48 1.60 18.48 2.70
CA VAL A 48 2.63 17.43 2.89
C VAL A 48 3.36 17.62 4.22
N ARG A 49 3.72 18.87 4.60
CA ARG A 49 4.31 19.14 5.91
C ARG A 49 3.38 18.71 7.05
N LEU A 50 2.11 19.10 6.98
CA LEU A 50 1.10 18.72 7.98
C LEU A 50 0.90 17.20 8.06
N LEU A 51 0.91 16.46 6.93
CA LEU A 51 0.90 15.00 6.91
C LEU A 51 2.06 14.42 7.73
N ARG A 52 3.28 14.90 7.45
CA ARG A 52 4.50 14.44 8.13
C ARG A 52 4.49 14.75 9.63
N ASP A 53 4.04 15.95 10.01
CA ASP A 53 3.98 16.39 11.41
C ASP A 53 2.94 15.60 12.21
N ASN A 54 1.84 15.19 11.59
CA ASN A 54 0.75 14.46 12.22
C ASN A 54 0.82 12.93 12.07
N ARG A 55 1.84 12.37 11.40
CA ARG A 55 1.97 10.91 11.19
C ARG A 55 2.00 10.10 12.50
N ARG A 56 2.39 10.71 13.62
CA ARG A 56 2.37 10.09 14.97
C ARG A 56 0.96 9.76 15.46
N LEU A 57 -0.09 10.33 14.87
CA LEU A 57 -1.49 9.98 15.16
C LEU A 57 -1.87 8.61 14.62
N ILE A 58 -1.01 8.01 13.78
CA ILE A 58 -1.18 6.64 13.29
C ILE A 58 -0.57 5.71 14.33
N ASP A 59 -1.32 5.43 15.35
CA ASP A 59 -1.03 4.50 16.45
C ASP A 59 -1.80 3.18 16.27
N GLU A 60 -1.83 2.34 17.28
CA GLU A 60 -2.52 1.05 17.23
C GLU A 60 -4.03 1.19 17.16
N GLU A 61 -4.62 2.14 17.88
CA GLU A 61 -6.06 2.43 17.81
C GLU A 61 -6.44 2.88 16.41
N TYR A 62 -5.66 3.79 15.83
CA TYR A 62 -5.85 4.25 14.46
C TYR A 62 -5.83 3.08 13.46
N ARG A 63 -4.85 2.15 13.57
CA ARG A 63 -4.71 1.01 12.66
C ARG A 63 -5.88 0.03 12.75
N ASN A 64 -6.52 -0.07 13.90
CA ASN A 64 -7.66 -0.96 14.17
C ASN A 64 -9.03 -0.29 13.91
N ASP A 65 -9.08 1.03 13.71
CA ASP A 65 -10.33 1.74 13.39
C ASP A 65 -10.86 1.28 12.02
N ILE A 66 -12.13 0.85 12.00
CA ILE A 66 -12.77 0.33 10.78
C ILE A 66 -12.76 1.32 9.63
N ARG A 67 -12.79 2.63 9.90
CA ARG A 67 -12.70 3.68 8.87
C ARG A 67 -11.35 3.63 8.16
N ASN A 68 -10.27 3.50 8.91
CA ASN A 68 -8.91 3.48 8.39
C ASN A 68 -8.61 2.17 7.67
N VAL A 69 -9.09 1.06 8.22
CA VAL A 69 -9.06 -0.27 7.58
C VAL A 69 -9.76 -0.21 6.22
N THR A 70 -10.98 0.34 6.17
CA THR A 70 -11.74 0.49 4.92
C THR A 70 -11.01 1.40 3.93
N LEU A 71 -10.51 2.55 4.37
CA LEU A 71 -9.77 3.49 3.51
C LEU A 71 -8.53 2.84 2.87
N PHE A 72 -7.80 2.01 3.61
CA PHE A 72 -6.61 1.36 3.04
C PHE A 72 -6.99 0.32 1.98
N ILE A 73 -8.02 -0.49 2.22
CA ILE A 73 -8.53 -1.44 1.22
C ILE A 73 -9.08 -0.70 0.00
N GLU A 74 -9.83 0.40 0.18
CA GLU A 74 -10.31 1.24 -0.91
C GLU A 74 -9.16 1.88 -1.72
N LEU A 75 -8.05 2.23 -1.07
CA LEU A 75 -6.85 2.67 -1.76
C LEU A 75 -6.32 1.58 -2.69
N LEU A 76 -6.20 0.34 -2.21
CA LEU A 76 -5.71 -0.80 -3.00
C LEU A 76 -6.64 -1.13 -4.17
N ARG A 77 -7.95 -0.96 -4.01
CA ARG A 77 -8.97 -1.15 -5.06
C ARG A 77 -9.03 -0.01 -6.07
N SER A 78 -8.44 1.14 -5.75
CA SER A 78 -8.59 2.34 -6.55
C SER A 78 -8.12 2.16 -8.00
N PRO A 79 -8.91 2.62 -8.98
CA PRO A 79 -8.63 2.37 -10.41
C PRO A 79 -7.46 3.18 -10.95
N HIS A 80 -7.15 4.32 -10.34
CA HIS A 80 -6.11 5.24 -10.82
C HIS A 80 -4.99 5.40 -9.80
N LYS A 81 -3.77 5.60 -10.29
CA LYS A 81 -2.59 6.07 -9.50
C LYS A 81 -2.36 5.41 -8.12
N MET A 82 -2.92 4.20 -7.86
CA MET A 82 -2.82 3.52 -6.56
C MET A 82 -1.36 3.35 -6.14
N THR A 83 -0.52 2.78 -7.00
CA THR A 83 0.90 2.54 -6.71
C THR A 83 1.66 3.85 -6.44
N LEU A 84 1.34 4.91 -7.18
CA LEU A 84 1.89 6.25 -6.92
C LEU A 84 1.52 6.76 -5.52
N GLN A 85 0.29 6.49 -5.05
CA GLN A 85 -0.12 6.90 -3.71
C GLN A 85 0.57 6.07 -2.63
N ILE A 86 0.71 4.76 -2.80
CA ILE A 86 1.47 3.91 -1.87
C ILE A 86 2.94 4.37 -1.77
N ARG A 87 3.59 4.68 -2.91
CA ARG A 87 4.95 5.26 -2.92
C ARG A 87 5.01 6.62 -2.19
N ARG A 88 3.99 7.48 -2.34
CA ARG A 88 3.90 8.74 -1.61
C ARG A 88 3.73 8.51 -0.10
N MET A 89 2.89 7.57 0.29
CA MET A 89 2.72 7.18 1.70
C MET A 89 4.05 6.72 2.30
N ALA A 90 4.82 5.87 1.59
CA ALA A 90 6.15 5.45 2.02
C ALA A 90 7.10 6.66 2.18
N ARG A 91 7.20 7.51 1.15
CA ARG A 91 8.05 8.71 1.17
C ARG A 91 7.71 9.69 2.30
N TYR A 92 6.44 9.79 2.69
CA TYR A 92 6.01 10.70 3.75
C TYR A 92 6.04 10.06 5.14
N GLY A 93 6.44 8.78 5.24
CA GLY A 93 6.48 8.01 6.49
C GLY A 93 5.09 7.65 7.03
N ILE A 94 4.08 7.66 6.18
CA ILE A 94 2.71 7.26 6.50
C ILE A 94 2.56 5.74 6.39
N LEU A 95 3.15 5.13 5.35
CA LEU A 95 3.01 3.69 5.10
C LEU A 95 3.62 2.87 6.25
N GLY A 96 4.85 3.17 6.66
CA GLY A 96 5.52 2.47 7.76
C GLY A 96 4.80 2.66 9.11
N ARG A 97 4.18 3.84 9.35
CA ARG A 97 3.34 4.01 10.54
C ARG A 97 2.06 3.19 10.49
N TYR A 98 1.47 3.04 9.31
CA TYR A 98 0.26 2.24 9.13
C TYR A 98 0.54 0.73 9.09
N LEU A 99 1.66 0.34 8.48
CA LEU A 99 2.19 -1.03 8.42
C LEU A 99 3.56 -1.06 9.11
N PRO A 100 3.61 -1.29 10.44
CA PRO A 100 4.88 -1.30 11.20
C PRO A 100 5.90 -2.33 10.68
N GLU A 101 5.43 -3.44 10.15
CA GLU A 101 6.22 -4.46 9.47
C GLU A 101 6.92 -3.90 8.21
N PHE A 102 6.28 -3.00 7.48
CA PHE A 102 6.89 -2.32 6.33
C PHE A 102 7.98 -1.31 6.76
N GLU A 103 7.83 -0.66 7.91
CA GLU A 103 8.86 0.23 8.46
C GLU A 103 10.18 -0.53 8.70
N GLN A 104 10.10 -1.80 9.11
CA GLN A 104 11.28 -2.62 9.39
C GLN A 104 12.13 -2.91 8.16
N ILE A 105 11.53 -2.96 6.98
CA ILE A 105 12.24 -3.18 5.70
C ILE A 105 12.63 -1.87 5.00
N THR A 106 12.20 -0.71 5.54
CA THR A 106 12.46 0.59 4.91
C THR A 106 13.95 0.93 4.95
N GLY A 107 14.54 1.14 3.76
CA GLY A 107 15.96 1.42 3.60
C GLY A 107 16.88 0.22 3.83
N GLN A 108 16.34 -0.97 4.07
CA GLN A 108 17.13 -2.18 4.26
C GLN A 108 17.74 -2.64 2.92
N MET A 109 19.06 -2.69 2.86
CA MET A 109 19.77 -3.20 1.68
C MET A 109 19.61 -4.73 1.57
N GLN A 110 19.44 -5.21 0.34
CA GLN A 110 19.54 -6.63 0.06
C GLN A 110 21.01 -6.98 -0.10
N HIS A 111 21.47 -8.03 0.61
CA HIS A 111 22.86 -8.50 0.53
C HIS A 111 23.12 -9.45 -0.66
N ASP A 112 22.20 -9.55 -1.59
CA ASP A 112 22.35 -10.37 -2.79
C ASP A 112 23.08 -9.59 -3.89
N LEU A 113 24.03 -10.23 -4.55
CA LEU A 113 24.88 -9.66 -5.63
C LEU A 113 24.11 -9.08 -6.82
N PHE A 114 22.79 -9.25 -6.90
CA PHE A 114 21.96 -8.89 -8.04
C PHE A 114 20.91 -7.82 -7.76
N HIS A 115 20.76 -7.33 -6.51
CA HIS A 115 19.72 -6.37 -6.16
C HIS A 115 20.28 -4.98 -5.92
N ILE A 116 19.93 -4.04 -6.82
CA ILE A 116 20.30 -2.62 -6.72
C ILE A 116 19.34 -1.85 -5.79
N TYR A 117 18.21 -2.45 -5.39
CA TYR A 117 17.15 -1.80 -4.64
C TYR A 117 17.12 -2.25 -3.17
N THR A 118 16.68 -1.36 -2.29
CA THR A 118 16.29 -1.72 -0.92
C THR A 118 15.04 -2.60 -0.93
N VAL A 119 14.81 -3.38 0.15
CA VAL A 119 13.68 -4.31 0.24
C VAL A 119 12.34 -3.61 0.04
N ASP A 120 12.16 -2.44 0.67
CA ASP A 120 10.95 -1.61 0.51
C ASP A 120 10.77 -1.11 -0.93
N ALA A 121 11.84 -0.65 -1.57
CA ALA A 121 11.78 -0.20 -2.97
C ALA A 121 11.45 -1.35 -3.92
N HIS A 122 12.04 -2.54 -3.71
CA HIS A 122 11.72 -3.77 -4.43
C HIS A 122 10.25 -4.15 -4.25
N THR A 123 9.78 -4.20 -3.01
CA THR A 123 8.37 -4.52 -2.68
C THR A 123 7.39 -3.61 -3.42
N LEU A 124 7.63 -2.30 -3.39
CA LEU A 124 6.78 -1.35 -4.11
C LEU A 124 6.86 -1.51 -5.63
N GLN A 125 8.02 -1.90 -6.16
CA GLN A 125 8.19 -2.18 -7.59
C GLN A 125 7.43 -3.44 -8.00
N VAL A 126 7.43 -4.49 -7.17
CA VAL A 126 6.64 -5.71 -7.41
C VAL A 126 5.15 -5.39 -7.51
N VAL A 127 4.60 -4.62 -6.56
CA VAL A 127 3.19 -4.18 -6.60
C VAL A 127 2.88 -3.35 -7.85
N GLU A 128 3.81 -2.49 -8.27
CA GLU A 128 3.66 -1.72 -9.50
C GLU A 128 3.64 -2.61 -10.74
N ASN A 129 4.55 -3.59 -10.84
CA ASN A 129 4.59 -4.55 -11.94
C ASN A 129 3.31 -5.40 -12.00
N MET A 130 2.81 -5.88 -10.85
CA MET A 130 1.52 -6.58 -10.79
C MET A 130 0.39 -5.74 -11.37
N ARG A 131 0.41 -4.43 -11.11
CA ARG A 131 -0.61 -3.52 -11.63
C ARG A 131 -0.49 -3.27 -13.14
N LEU A 132 0.70 -3.37 -13.73
CA LEU A 132 0.90 -3.24 -15.16
C LEU A 132 0.16 -4.31 -15.96
N PHE A 133 -0.08 -5.49 -15.39
CA PHE A 133 -0.82 -6.58 -16.06
C PHE A 133 -2.27 -6.24 -16.43
N ARG A 134 -2.83 -5.16 -15.88
CA ARG A 134 -4.15 -4.64 -16.27
C ARG A 134 -4.14 -3.84 -17.59
N LEU A 135 -2.97 -3.40 -18.05
CA LEU A 135 -2.85 -2.57 -19.25
C LEU A 135 -3.02 -3.41 -20.51
N ALA A 136 -3.54 -2.80 -21.57
CA ALA A 136 -3.77 -3.48 -22.84
C ALA A 136 -2.48 -4.11 -23.41
N ASP A 137 -1.37 -3.37 -23.34
CA ASP A 137 -0.08 -3.82 -23.86
C ASP A 137 0.49 -5.02 -23.08
N ALA A 138 0.04 -5.25 -21.85
CA ALA A 138 0.45 -6.39 -21.05
C ALA A 138 -0.06 -7.73 -21.64
N ALA A 139 -1.19 -7.71 -22.35
CA ALA A 139 -1.74 -8.91 -22.98
C ALA A 139 -0.82 -9.47 -24.08
N GLU A 140 -0.08 -8.61 -24.78
CA GLU A 140 0.88 -9.01 -25.79
C GLU A 140 2.17 -9.56 -25.17
N LYS A 141 2.67 -8.88 -24.14
CA LYS A 141 3.97 -9.16 -23.53
C LYS A 141 3.90 -10.26 -22.46
N TYR A 142 2.81 -10.32 -21.71
CA TYR A 142 2.58 -11.23 -20.59
C TYR A 142 1.16 -11.83 -20.63
N PRO A 143 0.79 -12.61 -21.65
CA PRO A 143 -0.59 -13.02 -21.90
C PRO A 143 -1.22 -13.79 -20.73
N VAL A 144 -0.47 -14.69 -20.10
CA VAL A 144 -0.97 -15.46 -18.95
C VAL A 144 -1.22 -14.58 -17.75
N ALA A 145 -0.27 -13.71 -17.39
CA ALA A 145 -0.43 -12.80 -16.23
C ALA A 145 -1.55 -11.78 -16.46
N ALA A 146 -1.67 -11.24 -17.67
CA ALA A 146 -2.76 -10.32 -18.02
C ALA A 146 -4.13 -11.02 -17.98
N HIS A 147 -4.22 -12.25 -18.47
CA HIS A 147 -5.45 -13.06 -18.41
C HIS A 147 -5.86 -13.33 -16.96
N ILE A 148 -4.92 -13.79 -16.12
CA ILE A 148 -5.19 -14.03 -14.70
C ILE A 148 -5.64 -12.75 -14.01
N HIS A 149 -4.89 -11.65 -14.19
CA HIS A 149 -5.20 -10.36 -13.56
C HIS A 149 -6.60 -9.85 -13.93
N LYS A 150 -7.00 -9.98 -15.21
CA LYS A 150 -8.32 -9.56 -15.70
C LYS A 150 -9.46 -10.33 -15.05
N ASN A 151 -9.24 -11.60 -14.70
CA ASN A 151 -10.25 -12.50 -14.15
C ASN A 151 -10.20 -12.60 -12.61
N LEU A 152 -9.29 -11.86 -11.93
CA LEU A 152 -9.25 -11.83 -10.48
C LEU A 152 -10.45 -11.04 -9.93
N PRO A 153 -11.32 -11.68 -9.13
CA PRO A 153 -12.50 -11.00 -8.56
C PRO A 153 -12.13 -9.94 -7.51
N LYS A 154 -10.98 -10.12 -6.85
CA LYS A 154 -10.48 -9.26 -5.78
C LYS A 154 -8.98 -9.01 -6.00
N VAL A 155 -8.66 -8.11 -6.92
CA VAL A 155 -7.27 -7.80 -7.31
C VAL A 155 -6.44 -7.25 -6.16
N GLU A 156 -7.07 -6.61 -5.17
CA GLU A 156 -6.41 -6.10 -3.98
C GLU A 156 -5.68 -7.19 -3.19
N LEU A 157 -6.16 -8.45 -3.23
CA LEU A 157 -5.50 -9.58 -2.56
C LEU A 157 -4.12 -9.86 -3.16
N LEU A 158 -3.98 -9.72 -4.47
CA LEU A 158 -2.69 -9.84 -5.16
C LEU A 158 -1.74 -8.73 -4.71
N TYR A 159 -2.22 -7.49 -4.59
CA TYR A 159 -1.39 -6.37 -4.14
C TYR A 159 -0.98 -6.49 -2.67
N ILE A 160 -1.87 -7.02 -1.81
CA ILE A 160 -1.54 -7.34 -0.42
C ILE A 160 -0.44 -8.41 -0.39
N ALA A 161 -0.58 -9.50 -1.14
CA ALA A 161 0.46 -10.53 -1.23
C ALA A 161 1.79 -9.94 -1.73
N GLY A 162 1.75 -9.04 -2.71
CA GLY A 162 2.93 -8.33 -3.21
C GLY A 162 3.57 -7.41 -2.17
N LEU A 163 2.80 -6.76 -1.29
CA LEU A 163 3.33 -5.95 -0.20
C LEU A 163 4.01 -6.82 0.88
N TYR A 164 3.56 -8.06 1.05
CA TYR A 164 3.99 -8.94 2.14
C TYR A 164 4.98 -10.04 1.72
N HIS A 165 5.28 -10.22 0.43
CA HIS A 165 6.11 -11.34 -0.05
C HIS A 165 7.51 -11.39 0.58
N ASP A 166 8.14 -10.23 0.79
CA ASP A 166 9.47 -10.05 1.39
C ASP A 166 9.46 -9.26 2.72
N ILE A 167 8.29 -9.09 3.34
CA ILE A 167 8.09 -8.18 4.49
C ILE A 167 8.92 -8.54 5.71
N ALA A 168 9.29 -9.80 5.86
CA ALA A 168 10.08 -10.29 6.99
C ALA A 168 11.57 -10.46 6.65
N LYS A 169 12.01 -10.01 5.48
CA LYS A 169 13.41 -10.13 5.05
C LYS A 169 14.33 -9.40 6.03
N GLY A 170 15.43 -10.06 6.43
CA GLY A 170 16.39 -9.49 7.37
C GLY A 170 16.06 -9.63 8.86
N ARG A 171 14.91 -10.20 9.23
CA ARG A 171 14.56 -10.46 10.66
C ARG A 171 15.23 -11.69 11.25
N GLY A 172 16.00 -12.45 10.45
CA GLY A 172 16.58 -13.74 10.85
C GLY A 172 15.56 -14.88 10.80
N GLY A 173 16.05 -16.12 10.68
CA GLY A 173 15.21 -17.31 10.56
C GLY A 173 14.50 -17.43 9.20
N ASP A 174 13.41 -18.19 9.18
CA ASP A 174 12.60 -18.37 7.97
C ASP A 174 11.72 -17.13 7.73
N HIS A 175 12.19 -16.24 6.84
CA HIS A 175 11.47 -15.02 6.49
C HIS A 175 10.12 -15.30 5.81
N SER A 176 9.97 -16.46 5.13
CA SER A 176 8.69 -16.83 4.52
C SER A 176 7.66 -17.16 5.58
N ALA A 177 8.02 -17.92 6.63
CA ALA A 177 7.13 -18.23 7.74
C ALA A 177 6.71 -16.96 8.52
N LEU A 178 7.67 -16.06 8.79
CA LEU A 178 7.40 -14.78 9.44
C LEU A 178 6.50 -13.89 8.57
N GLY A 179 6.78 -13.81 7.27
CA GLY A 179 5.97 -13.04 6.31
C GLY A 179 4.53 -13.55 6.19
N MET A 180 4.33 -14.87 6.23
CA MET A 180 3.01 -15.48 6.28
C MET A 180 2.22 -15.02 7.51
N LYS A 181 2.87 -15.00 8.69
CA LYS A 181 2.23 -14.55 9.93
C LYS A 181 1.83 -13.07 9.86
N ASP A 182 2.73 -12.21 9.40
CA ASP A 182 2.43 -10.78 9.25
C ASP A 182 1.28 -10.54 8.24
N ALA A 183 1.27 -11.29 7.14
CA ALA A 183 0.20 -11.21 6.14
C ALA A 183 -1.15 -11.67 6.72
N GLU A 184 -1.16 -12.73 7.54
CA GLU A 184 -2.34 -13.20 8.24
C GLU A 184 -2.87 -12.14 9.21
N ASP A 185 -1.99 -11.56 10.04
CA ASP A 185 -2.35 -10.53 11.01
C ASP A 185 -2.90 -9.26 10.31
N PHE A 186 -2.32 -8.89 9.16
CA PHE A 186 -2.87 -7.83 8.32
C PHE A 186 -4.28 -8.17 7.85
N CYS A 187 -4.49 -9.36 7.28
CA CYS A 187 -5.80 -9.78 6.76
C CYS A 187 -6.87 -9.79 7.85
N VAL A 188 -6.55 -10.31 9.04
CA VAL A 188 -7.45 -10.32 10.20
C VAL A 188 -7.78 -8.89 10.63
N ARG A 189 -6.80 -8.01 10.79
CA ARG A 189 -6.99 -6.59 11.12
C ARG A 189 -7.88 -5.88 10.10
N HIS A 190 -7.73 -6.21 8.81
CA HIS A 190 -8.52 -5.63 7.71
C HIS A 190 -9.83 -6.38 7.46
N ARG A 191 -10.20 -7.32 8.35
CA ARG A 191 -11.47 -8.05 8.31
C ARG A 191 -11.73 -8.76 6.97
N LEU A 192 -10.68 -9.27 6.36
CA LEU A 192 -10.82 -10.11 5.17
C LEU A 192 -11.46 -11.45 5.56
N SER A 193 -12.17 -12.05 4.62
CA SER A 193 -12.75 -13.38 4.85
C SER A 193 -11.67 -14.43 5.09
N SER A 194 -12.01 -15.55 5.73
CA SER A 194 -11.07 -16.66 5.93
C SER A 194 -10.51 -17.22 4.62
N TRP A 195 -11.29 -17.18 3.54
CA TRP A 195 -10.86 -17.59 2.21
C TRP A 195 -9.83 -16.61 1.61
N ASP A 196 -10.12 -15.31 1.69
CA ASP A 196 -9.23 -14.27 1.20
C ASP A 196 -7.90 -14.29 1.99
N THR A 197 -7.97 -14.46 3.31
CA THR A 197 -6.80 -14.59 4.18
C THR A 197 -5.93 -15.79 3.78
N LYS A 198 -6.55 -16.97 3.62
CA LYS A 198 -5.83 -18.18 3.19
C LYS A 198 -5.15 -17.98 1.83
N LEU A 199 -5.83 -17.32 0.88
CA LEU A 199 -5.25 -17.03 -0.43
C LEU A 199 -4.04 -16.11 -0.33
N VAL A 200 -4.13 -15.01 0.42
CA VAL A 200 -2.99 -14.08 0.61
C VAL A 200 -1.81 -14.78 1.27
N VAL A 201 -2.05 -15.52 2.36
CA VAL A 201 -1.01 -16.26 3.08
C VAL A 201 -0.36 -17.31 2.18
N TRP A 202 -1.14 -18.03 1.36
CA TRP A 202 -0.62 -18.99 0.41
C TRP A 202 0.25 -18.32 -0.67
N LEU A 203 -0.19 -17.19 -1.23
CA LEU A 203 0.60 -16.45 -2.21
C LEU A 203 1.93 -15.98 -1.61
N VAL A 204 1.93 -15.46 -0.37
CA VAL A 204 3.15 -15.08 0.34
C VAL A 204 4.06 -16.29 0.57
N SER A 205 3.50 -17.45 0.96
CA SER A 205 4.30 -18.68 1.17
C SER A 205 4.94 -19.23 -0.09
N LYS A 206 4.36 -18.97 -1.26
CA LYS A 206 4.77 -19.53 -2.56
C LYS A 206 5.49 -18.54 -3.47
N HIS A 207 5.81 -17.34 -2.97
CA HIS A 207 6.41 -16.30 -3.82
C HIS A 207 7.75 -16.72 -4.47
N LEU A 208 8.49 -17.64 -3.85
CA LEU A 208 9.76 -18.19 -4.39
C LEU A 208 9.58 -19.45 -5.25
N PHE A 209 8.33 -19.95 -5.44
CA PHE A 209 8.11 -21.23 -6.11
C PHE A 209 8.50 -21.21 -7.60
N MET A 210 8.51 -20.03 -8.22
CA MET A 210 8.86 -19.83 -9.64
C MET A 210 10.13 -18.98 -9.83
N SER A 211 10.88 -18.72 -8.79
CA SER A 211 12.13 -17.94 -8.83
C SER A 211 13.36 -18.81 -9.04
#